data_cc2d1b44dcae413925c4176533ef78f4
#
_entry.id   cc2d1b44dcae413925c4176533ef78f4
#
_cell.length_a   1.000
_cell.length_b   1.000
_cell.length_c   1.000
_cell.angle_alpha   90.00
_cell.angle_beta   90.00
_cell.angle_gamma   90.00
#
_symmetry.space_group_name_H-M   'P 1'
#
loop_
_entity.id
_entity.type
_entity.pdbx_description
1 polymer ?
#
loop_
_entity_poly.entity_id
_entity_poly.type
_entity_poly.pdbx_seq_one_letter_code
_entity_poly.pdbx_strand_id
1 'polypeptide(L)'
;MYAASKTGYFSALEVVTILNYLQVCDNPLQDIPLTGVLRSPLVGCTTQELAVLREEHPKGMLYDSVLNFLEEYEGQERTLYNKLHGFIVLLNEMRDLAVYTPVHELILEILRRTGYGNYAKALPNGAQRSANLAMLVEKAMDYEKTSYRGLFNFVRYIEHLQKYEAVSYTHLTLPTTPY
;
A
#
# COMPACT_ATOMS: atom_id res chain seq x y z
N MET A 1 4.41 25.91 -12.14
CA MET A 1 4.43 26.18 -10.70
C MET A 1 3.18 25.54 -10.11
N TYR A 2 3.25 24.25 -9.73
CA TYR A 2 2.11 23.52 -9.17
C TYR A 2 2.15 23.67 -7.66
N ALA A 3 1.13 24.31 -7.12
CA ALA A 3 0.95 24.40 -5.67
C ALA A 3 0.75 22.98 -5.12
N ALA A 4 1.68 22.52 -4.30
CA ALA A 4 1.49 21.31 -3.51
C ALA A 4 0.20 21.48 -2.69
N SER A 5 -0.75 20.60 -2.91
CA SER A 5 -1.97 20.50 -2.10
C SER A 5 -1.56 20.45 -0.63
N LYS A 6 -2.29 21.17 0.24
CA LYS A 6 -2.05 21.25 1.70
C LYS A 6 -2.21 19.92 2.46
N THR A 7 -2.51 18.83 1.76
CA THR A 7 -2.44 17.47 2.27
C THR A 7 -1.07 16.91 1.94
N GLY A 8 -0.35 16.38 2.94
CA GLY A 8 1.01 15.85 2.77
C GLY A 8 1.07 14.80 1.64
N TYR A 9 2.17 14.78 0.92
CA TYR A 9 2.39 13.86 -0.20
C TYR A 9 2.12 12.39 0.17
N PHE A 10 2.58 11.97 1.34
CA PHE A 10 2.40 10.60 1.83
C PHE A 10 0.97 10.26 2.29
N SER A 11 0.05 11.23 2.33
CA SER A 11 -1.38 11.01 2.59
C SER A 11 -2.22 10.92 1.32
N ALA A 12 -1.63 11.13 0.14
CA ALA A 12 -2.30 10.92 -1.14
C ALA A 12 -2.69 9.45 -1.30
N LEU A 13 -3.96 9.19 -1.63
CA LEU A 13 -4.52 7.84 -1.63
C LEU A 13 -3.75 6.86 -2.53
N GLU A 14 -3.31 7.31 -3.70
CA GLU A 14 -2.53 6.51 -4.65
C GLU A 14 -1.16 6.13 -4.07
N VAL A 15 -0.54 7.02 -3.31
CA VAL A 15 0.75 6.78 -2.65
C VAL A 15 0.56 5.81 -1.48
N VAL A 16 -0.43 6.09 -0.61
CA VAL A 16 -0.77 5.21 0.53
C VAL A 16 -1.07 3.78 0.07
N THR A 17 -1.80 3.62 -1.03
CA THR A 17 -2.13 2.30 -1.57
C THR A 17 -0.89 1.49 -1.93
N ILE A 18 0.07 2.10 -2.63
CA ILE A 18 1.31 1.41 -3.01
C ILE A 18 2.21 1.19 -1.78
N LEU A 19 2.29 2.15 -0.86
CA LEU A 19 3.06 1.98 0.37
C LEU A 19 2.52 0.85 1.24
N ASN A 20 1.18 0.73 1.37
CA ASN A 20 0.57 -0.41 2.06
C ASN A 20 0.93 -1.74 1.37
N TYR A 21 0.92 -1.77 0.03
CA TYR A 21 1.31 -2.98 -0.70
C TYR A 21 2.78 -3.36 -0.44
N LEU A 22 3.69 -2.38 -0.44
CA LEU A 22 5.11 -2.60 -0.11
C LEU A 22 5.29 -3.09 1.33
N GLN A 23 4.54 -2.54 2.29
CA GLN A 23 4.56 -3.00 3.69
C GLN A 23 4.07 -4.44 3.81
N VAL A 24 3.03 -4.83 3.06
CA VAL A 24 2.53 -6.21 3.03
C VAL A 24 3.52 -7.16 2.34
N CYS A 25 4.23 -6.71 1.29
CA CYS A 25 5.32 -7.47 0.69
C CYS A 25 6.45 -7.73 1.69
N ASP A 26 6.83 -6.74 2.49
CA ASP A 26 7.84 -6.88 3.54
C ASP A 26 7.35 -7.80 4.67
N ASN A 27 6.18 -7.51 5.22
CA ASN A 27 5.57 -8.29 6.29
C ASN A 27 4.04 -8.35 6.15
N PRO A 28 3.47 -9.48 5.69
CA PRO A 28 2.02 -9.62 5.50
C PRO A 28 1.21 -9.72 6.80
N LEU A 29 1.86 -9.93 7.95
CA LEU A 29 1.21 -10.03 9.26
C LEU A 29 0.83 -8.66 9.85
N GLN A 30 0.89 -7.60 9.08
CA GLN A 30 0.46 -6.26 9.47
C GLN A 30 -1.00 -6.02 9.03
N ASP A 31 -1.95 -6.15 9.95
CA ASP A 31 -3.39 -6.08 9.66
C ASP A 31 -3.82 -4.75 9.04
N ILE A 32 -3.24 -3.61 9.45
CA ILE A 32 -3.62 -2.28 8.95
C ILE A 32 -3.24 -2.11 7.48
N PRO A 33 -1.96 -2.28 7.05
CA PRO A 33 -1.60 -2.23 5.65
C PRO A 33 -2.33 -3.28 4.80
N LEU A 34 -2.48 -4.51 5.31
CA LEU A 34 -3.18 -5.58 4.60
C LEU A 34 -4.66 -5.21 4.37
N THR A 35 -5.36 -4.70 5.38
CA THR A 35 -6.73 -4.21 5.23
C THR A 35 -6.80 -3.10 4.19
N GLY A 36 -5.84 -2.17 4.20
CA GLY A 36 -5.74 -1.10 3.20
C GLY A 36 -5.59 -1.63 1.78
N VAL A 37 -4.76 -2.65 1.57
CA VAL A 37 -4.58 -3.30 0.26
C VAL A 37 -5.84 -4.04 -0.18
N LEU A 38 -6.42 -4.87 0.70
CA LEU A 38 -7.63 -5.65 0.38
C LEU A 38 -8.81 -4.75 0.02
N ARG A 39 -8.96 -3.62 0.70
CA ARG A 39 -10.01 -2.61 0.44
C ARG A 39 -9.74 -1.75 -0.80
N SER A 40 -8.49 -1.63 -1.20
CA SER A 40 -8.10 -0.81 -2.36
C SER A 40 -8.56 -1.41 -3.69
N PRO A 41 -8.53 -0.64 -4.78
CA PRO A 41 -8.79 -1.16 -6.13
C PRO A 41 -7.84 -2.26 -6.59
N LEU A 42 -6.74 -2.50 -5.89
CA LEU A 42 -5.81 -3.59 -6.18
C LEU A 42 -6.45 -4.97 -6.00
N VAL A 43 -7.34 -5.11 -5.01
CA VAL A 43 -8.05 -6.36 -4.70
C VAL A 43 -9.56 -6.18 -4.78
N GLY A 44 -10.08 -5.06 -4.26
CA GLY A 44 -11.48 -4.67 -4.35
C GLY A 44 -12.40 -5.46 -3.43
N CYS A 45 -11.93 -5.85 -2.23
CA CYS A 45 -12.79 -6.45 -1.23
C CYS A 45 -13.75 -5.43 -0.62
N THR A 46 -15.00 -5.82 -0.44
CA THR A 46 -16.01 -5.04 0.28
C THR A 46 -15.83 -5.17 1.80
N THR A 47 -16.49 -4.30 2.57
CA THR A 47 -16.50 -4.42 4.03
C THR A 47 -17.16 -5.72 4.49
N GLN A 48 -18.22 -6.16 3.79
CA GLN A 48 -18.91 -7.42 4.07
C GLN A 48 -18.00 -8.62 3.83
N GLU A 49 -17.27 -8.64 2.70
CA GLU A 49 -16.31 -9.71 2.41
C GLU A 49 -15.21 -9.82 3.48
N LEU A 50 -14.70 -8.68 3.99
CA LEU A 50 -13.74 -8.69 5.09
C LEU A 50 -14.38 -9.13 6.43
N ALA A 51 -15.66 -8.81 6.65
CA ALA A 51 -16.38 -9.27 7.83
C ALA A 51 -16.54 -10.80 7.82
N VAL A 52 -16.86 -11.40 6.66
CA VAL A 52 -16.93 -12.86 6.49
C VAL A 52 -15.61 -13.51 6.88
N LEU A 53 -14.47 -13.00 6.39
CA LEU A 53 -13.15 -13.53 6.75
C LEU A 53 -12.90 -13.52 8.26
N ARG A 54 -13.35 -12.48 8.95
CA ARG A 54 -13.17 -12.35 10.40
C ARG A 54 -14.19 -13.13 11.21
N GLU A 55 -15.38 -13.35 10.68
CA GLU A 55 -16.41 -14.16 11.34
C GLU A 55 -16.02 -15.65 11.34
N GLU A 56 -15.50 -16.14 10.23
CA GLU A 56 -15.05 -17.54 10.11
C GLU A 56 -13.74 -17.78 10.88
N HIS A 57 -12.82 -16.81 10.90
CA HIS A 57 -11.52 -16.89 11.55
C HIS A 57 -11.28 -15.69 12.51
N PRO A 58 -11.97 -15.66 13.67
CA PRO A 58 -11.94 -14.49 14.56
C PRO A 58 -10.61 -14.31 15.33
N LYS A 59 -9.76 -15.32 15.35
CA LYS A 59 -8.47 -15.30 16.05
C LYS A 59 -7.31 -15.26 15.07
N GLY A 60 -6.24 -14.58 15.47
CA GLY A 60 -5.02 -14.47 14.67
C GLY A 60 -4.97 -13.21 13.81
N MET A 61 -3.98 -13.15 12.95
CA MET A 61 -3.79 -12.05 12.02
C MET A 61 -4.73 -12.17 10.82
N LEU A 62 -5.05 -11.05 10.18
CA LEU A 62 -5.92 -11.05 8.99
C LEU A 62 -5.33 -11.90 7.85
N TYR A 63 -4.01 -11.94 7.74
CA TYR A 63 -3.33 -12.77 6.74
C TYR A 63 -3.60 -14.26 6.94
N ASP A 64 -3.59 -14.73 8.19
CA ASP A 64 -3.94 -16.12 8.51
C ASP A 64 -5.40 -16.42 8.15
N SER A 65 -6.31 -15.47 8.40
CA SER A 65 -7.73 -15.60 8.00
C SER A 65 -7.86 -15.74 6.47
N VAL A 66 -7.07 -14.98 5.70
CA VAL A 66 -7.06 -15.08 4.23
C VAL A 66 -6.57 -16.46 3.77
N LEU A 67 -5.48 -16.95 4.34
CA LEU A 67 -4.91 -18.25 3.96
C LEU A 67 -5.86 -19.41 4.32
N ASN A 68 -6.42 -19.40 5.53
CA ASN A 68 -7.37 -20.42 5.98
C ASN A 68 -8.62 -20.43 5.09
N PHE A 69 -9.17 -19.25 4.76
CA PHE A 69 -10.31 -19.17 3.83
C PHE A 69 -9.99 -19.78 2.46
N LEU A 70 -8.78 -19.59 1.94
CA LEU A 70 -8.38 -20.17 0.66
C LEU A 70 -8.18 -21.70 0.75
N GLU A 71 -7.64 -22.21 1.86
CA GLU A 71 -7.43 -23.64 2.09
C GLU A 71 -8.72 -24.40 2.33
N GLU A 72 -9.67 -23.81 3.06
CA GLU A 72 -10.95 -24.41 3.45
C GLU A 72 -12.06 -24.18 2.41
N TYR A 73 -11.73 -23.62 1.24
CA TYR A 73 -12.70 -23.22 0.23
C TYR A 73 -13.48 -24.42 -0.35
N GLU A 74 -14.80 -24.44 -0.10
CA GLU A 74 -15.72 -25.49 -0.58
C GLU A 74 -16.65 -25.04 -1.71
N GLY A 75 -16.38 -23.90 -2.35
CA GLY A 75 -17.14 -23.40 -3.50
C GLY A 75 -18.15 -22.29 -3.20
N GLN A 76 -18.31 -21.89 -1.95
CA GLN A 76 -19.09 -20.71 -1.53
C GLN A 76 -18.24 -19.44 -1.72
N GLU A 77 -18.90 -18.25 -1.80
CA GLU A 77 -18.19 -16.95 -1.92
C GLU A 77 -17.12 -16.91 -3.03
N ARG A 78 -17.44 -17.49 -4.19
CA ARG A 78 -16.49 -17.63 -5.31
C ARG A 78 -15.84 -16.31 -5.73
N THR A 79 -16.56 -15.20 -5.62
CA THR A 79 -16.05 -13.87 -5.96
C THR A 79 -14.94 -13.46 -5.01
N LEU A 80 -15.15 -13.64 -3.71
CA LEU A 80 -14.15 -13.38 -2.68
C LEU A 80 -12.93 -14.29 -2.85
N TYR A 81 -13.17 -15.60 -3.05
CA TYR A 81 -12.09 -16.55 -3.32
C TYR A 81 -11.20 -16.11 -4.48
N ASN A 82 -11.77 -15.73 -5.62
CA ASN A 82 -11.01 -15.31 -6.79
C ASN A 82 -10.18 -14.05 -6.52
N LYS A 83 -10.74 -13.07 -5.78
CA LYS A 83 -10.02 -11.85 -5.38
C LYS A 83 -8.81 -12.18 -4.51
N LEU A 84 -9.03 -12.96 -3.46
CA LEU A 84 -8.00 -13.32 -2.50
C LEU A 84 -6.94 -14.24 -3.11
N HIS A 85 -7.34 -15.24 -3.88
CA HIS A 85 -6.41 -16.14 -4.57
C HIS A 85 -5.50 -15.35 -5.54
N GLY A 86 -6.08 -14.50 -6.38
CA GLY A 86 -5.30 -13.65 -7.29
C GLY A 86 -4.34 -12.72 -6.55
N PHE A 87 -4.80 -12.14 -5.43
CA PHE A 87 -3.96 -11.30 -4.57
C PHE A 87 -2.78 -12.07 -3.97
N ILE A 88 -3.02 -13.26 -3.37
CA ILE A 88 -1.96 -14.06 -2.74
C ILE A 88 -0.93 -14.54 -3.76
N VAL A 89 -1.36 -14.97 -4.94
CA VAL A 89 -0.44 -15.37 -6.02
C VAL A 89 0.47 -14.21 -6.40
N LEU A 90 -0.11 -13.04 -6.67
CA LEU A 90 0.68 -11.85 -7.03
C LEU A 90 1.56 -11.36 -5.89
N LEU A 91 1.05 -11.38 -4.64
CA LEU A 91 1.84 -11.00 -3.46
C LEU A 91 3.09 -11.88 -3.32
N ASN A 92 2.94 -13.19 -3.45
CA ASN A 92 4.08 -14.11 -3.34
C ASN A 92 5.11 -13.85 -4.45
N GLU A 93 4.67 -13.65 -5.70
CA GLU A 93 5.56 -13.28 -6.80
C GLU A 93 6.31 -11.97 -6.52
N MET A 94 5.63 -10.94 -5.99
CA MET A 94 6.28 -9.66 -5.66
C MET A 94 7.23 -9.78 -4.48
N ARG A 95 6.93 -10.64 -3.50
CA ARG A 95 7.83 -10.92 -2.37
C ARG A 95 9.10 -11.64 -2.83
N ASP A 96 8.98 -12.60 -3.74
CA ASP A 96 10.13 -13.29 -4.32
C ASP A 96 11.01 -12.31 -5.12
N LEU A 97 10.39 -11.43 -5.91
CA LEU A 97 11.10 -10.38 -6.63
C LEU A 97 11.82 -9.40 -5.70
N ALA A 98 11.20 -9.03 -4.57
CA ALA A 98 11.74 -8.05 -3.62
C ALA A 98 13.11 -8.47 -3.02
N VAL A 99 13.44 -9.76 -3.07
CA VAL A 99 14.71 -10.27 -2.53
C VAL A 99 15.93 -9.75 -3.32
N TYR A 100 15.79 -9.58 -4.63
CA TYR A 100 16.91 -9.26 -5.53
C TYR A 100 16.64 -8.11 -6.49
N THR A 101 15.45 -7.53 -6.46
CA THR A 101 15.06 -6.42 -7.34
C THR A 101 15.15 -5.10 -6.57
N PRO A 102 15.70 -4.03 -7.18
CA PRO A 102 15.64 -2.68 -6.61
C PRO A 102 14.21 -2.25 -6.32
N VAL A 103 14.01 -1.47 -5.25
CA VAL A 103 12.66 -1.07 -4.80
C VAL A 103 11.91 -0.26 -5.85
N HIS A 104 12.59 0.62 -6.58
CA HIS A 104 11.95 1.38 -7.66
C HIS A 104 11.44 0.48 -8.79
N GLU A 105 12.17 -0.56 -9.16
CA GLU A 105 11.73 -1.55 -10.15
C GLU A 105 10.57 -2.39 -9.61
N LEU A 106 10.61 -2.78 -8.33
CA LEU A 106 9.51 -3.48 -7.67
C LEU A 106 8.22 -2.65 -7.69
N ILE A 107 8.30 -1.34 -7.41
CA ILE A 107 7.15 -0.43 -7.51
C ILE A 107 6.59 -0.41 -8.94
N LEU A 108 7.45 -0.27 -9.94
CA LEU A 108 7.05 -0.27 -11.34
C LEU A 108 6.36 -1.59 -11.74
N GLU A 109 6.89 -2.72 -11.27
CA GLU A 109 6.31 -4.03 -11.54
C GLU A 109 4.95 -4.21 -10.86
N ILE A 110 4.78 -3.75 -9.62
CA ILE A 110 3.49 -3.72 -8.93
C ILE A 110 2.48 -2.89 -9.74
N LEU A 111 2.85 -1.67 -10.14
CA LEU A 111 1.98 -0.80 -10.94
C LEU A 111 1.57 -1.43 -12.27
N ARG A 112 2.51 -2.10 -12.93
CA ARG A 112 2.29 -2.78 -14.21
C ARG A 112 1.36 -3.99 -14.07
N ARG A 113 1.65 -4.88 -13.11
CA ARG A 113 0.91 -6.14 -12.92
C ARG A 113 -0.50 -5.91 -12.41
N THR A 114 -0.68 -4.95 -11.54
CA THR A 114 -2.01 -4.61 -10.99
C THR A 114 -2.82 -3.70 -11.93
N GLY A 115 -2.17 -3.04 -12.89
CA GLY A 115 -2.80 -2.00 -13.71
C GLY A 115 -3.13 -0.73 -12.93
N TYR A 116 -2.67 -0.61 -11.68
CA TYR A 116 -3.04 0.50 -10.79
C TYR A 116 -2.61 1.86 -11.31
N GLY A 117 -1.47 1.94 -12.03
CA GLY A 117 -1.03 3.20 -12.65
C GLY A 117 -2.05 3.74 -13.66
N ASN A 118 -2.62 2.87 -14.50
CA ASN A 118 -3.67 3.24 -15.45
C ASN A 118 -4.98 3.58 -14.76
N TYR A 119 -5.34 2.83 -13.72
CA TYR A 119 -6.51 3.12 -12.89
C TYR A 119 -6.41 4.51 -12.26
N ALA A 120 -5.31 4.83 -11.59
CA ALA A 120 -5.08 6.12 -10.96
C ALA A 120 -5.15 7.29 -11.96
N LYS A 121 -4.60 7.09 -13.16
CA LYS A 121 -4.64 8.07 -14.26
C LYS A 121 -6.07 8.33 -14.76
N ALA A 122 -6.95 7.34 -14.73
CA ALA A 122 -8.34 7.46 -15.18
C ALA A 122 -9.26 8.15 -14.15
N LEU A 123 -8.83 8.29 -12.90
CA LEU A 123 -9.59 8.96 -11.84
C LEU A 123 -9.55 10.50 -11.99
N PRO A 124 -10.47 11.24 -11.32
CA PRO A 124 -10.35 12.68 -11.18
C PRO A 124 -8.97 13.10 -10.69
N ASN A 125 -8.41 14.16 -11.27
CA ASN A 125 -7.03 14.61 -11.04
C ASN A 125 -5.96 13.56 -11.42
N GLY A 126 -6.24 12.72 -12.43
CA GLY A 126 -5.37 11.62 -12.85
C GLY A 126 -3.93 12.04 -13.19
N ALA A 127 -3.73 13.24 -13.75
CA ALA A 127 -2.39 13.78 -14.01
C ALA A 127 -1.59 13.98 -12.72
N GLN A 128 -2.21 14.54 -11.66
CA GLN A 128 -1.58 14.71 -10.35
C GLN A 128 -1.30 13.36 -9.68
N ARG A 129 -2.26 12.42 -9.76
CA ARG A 129 -2.07 11.06 -9.24
C ARG A 129 -0.91 10.33 -9.90
N SER A 130 -0.82 10.42 -11.23
CA SER A 130 0.30 9.84 -11.98
C SER A 130 1.63 10.49 -11.60
N ALA A 131 1.67 11.81 -11.40
CA ALA A 131 2.85 12.52 -10.95
C ALA A 131 3.27 12.10 -9.53
N ASN A 132 2.31 11.87 -8.62
CA ASN A 132 2.57 11.37 -7.26
C ASN A 132 3.17 9.96 -7.28
N LEU A 133 2.68 9.07 -8.14
CA LEU A 133 3.25 7.72 -8.30
C LEU A 133 4.66 7.77 -8.91
N ALA A 134 4.89 8.63 -9.91
CA ALA A 134 6.23 8.83 -10.48
C ALA A 134 7.21 9.35 -9.42
N MET A 135 6.78 10.30 -8.59
CA MET A 135 7.59 10.82 -7.46
C MET A 135 7.92 9.71 -6.44
N LEU A 136 7.03 8.75 -6.21
CA LEU A 136 7.32 7.61 -5.34
C LEU A 136 8.46 6.74 -5.90
N VAL A 137 8.45 6.51 -7.21
CA VAL A 137 9.53 5.79 -7.92
C VAL A 137 10.85 6.57 -7.81
N GLU A 138 10.83 7.89 -8.03
CA GLU A 138 12.02 8.75 -7.89
C GLU A 138 12.59 8.71 -6.46
N LYS A 139 11.73 8.78 -5.44
CA LYS A 139 12.16 8.66 -4.04
C LYS A 139 12.81 7.29 -3.74
N ALA A 140 12.32 6.22 -4.34
CA ALA A 140 12.93 4.91 -4.21
C ALA A 140 14.30 4.87 -4.91
N MET A 141 14.43 5.45 -6.11
CA MET A 141 15.71 5.56 -6.81
C MET A 141 16.73 6.39 -6.01
N ASP A 142 16.31 7.50 -5.40
CA ASP A 142 17.19 8.33 -4.58
C ASP A 142 17.62 7.63 -3.31
N TYR A 143 16.70 6.90 -2.68
CA TYR A 143 17.01 6.07 -1.51
C TYR A 143 18.08 5.02 -1.84
N GLU A 144 18.03 4.39 -3.00
CA GLU A 144 18.97 3.35 -3.43
C GLU A 144 20.38 3.85 -3.74
N LYS A 145 20.55 5.15 -3.91
CA LYS A 145 21.88 5.79 -3.99
C LYS A 145 22.60 5.83 -2.63
N THR A 146 21.86 5.63 -1.54
CA THR A 146 22.42 5.57 -0.19
C THR A 146 23.05 4.19 0.09
N SER A 147 23.72 4.06 1.24
CA SER A 147 24.28 2.78 1.69
C SER A 147 23.23 1.75 2.14
N TYR A 148 22.00 2.19 2.36
CA TYR A 148 20.91 1.32 2.78
C TYR A 148 20.17 0.78 1.55
N ARG A 149 19.92 -0.53 1.53
CA ARG A 149 19.25 -1.19 0.41
C ARG A 149 18.17 -2.13 0.91
N GLY A 150 17.29 -2.53 -0.01
CA GLY A 150 16.25 -3.52 0.21
C GLY A 150 14.93 -2.93 0.72
N LEU A 151 13.87 -3.72 0.53
CA LEU A 151 12.49 -3.31 0.79
C LEU A 151 12.26 -2.96 2.27
N PHE A 152 12.74 -3.78 3.19
CA PHE A 152 12.61 -3.54 4.64
C PHE A 152 13.12 -2.15 5.05
N ASN A 153 14.33 -1.82 4.64
CA ASN A 153 14.95 -0.53 4.99
C ASN A 153 14.22 0.64 4.30
N PHE A 154 13.74 0.45 3.07
CA PHE A 154 12.95 1.46 2.37
C PHE A 154 11.61 1.73 3.08
N VAL A 155 10.89 0.70 3.48
CA VAL A 155 9.64 0.84 4.25
C VAL A 155 9.90 1.65 5.53
N ARG A 156 10.95 1.32 6.29
CA ARG A 156 11.35 2.07 7.48
C ARG A 156 11.69 3.53 7.20
N TYR A 157 12.40 3.77 6.12
CA TYR A 157 12.71 5.14 5.67
C TYR A 157 11.45 5.95 5.40
N ILE A 158 10.47 5.39 4.68
CA ILE A 158 9.19 6.05 4.42
C ILE A 158 8.39 6.29 5.70
N GLU A 159 8.33 5.33 6.61
CA GLU A 159 7.67 5.51 7.92
C GLU A 159 8.26 6.69 8.70
N HIS A 160 9.57 6.85 8.66
CA HIS A 160 10.23 8.02 9.26
C HIS A 160 9.82 9.33 8.59
N LEU A 161 9.80 9.38 7.26
CA LEU A 161 9.39 10.58 6.53
C LEU A 161 7.93 10.97 6.84
N GLN A 162 7.02 10.00 6.91
CA GLN A 162 5.62 10.21 7.28
C GLN A 162 5.48 10.82 8.69
N LYS A 163 6.26 10.33 9.64
CA LYS A 163 6.28 10.89 11.02
C LYS A 163 6.77 12.34 11.04
N TYR A 164 7.80 12.67 10.28
CA TYR A 164 8.30 14.06 10.18
C TYR A 164 7.29 15.00 9.55
N GLU A 165 6.58 14.59 8.50
CA GLU A 165 5.50 15.39 7.93
C GLU A 165 4.39 15.64 8.96
N ALA A 166 3.95 14.62 9.69
CA ALA A 166 2.90 14.74 10.71
C ALA A 166 3.29 15.72 11.83
N VAL A 167 4.55 15.69 12.30
CA VAL A 167 5.05 16.60 13.36
C VAL A 167 5.14 18.04 12.84
N SER A 168 5.57 18.24 11.60
CA SER A 168 5.66 19.57 10.99
C SER A 168 4.32 20.29 10.91
N TYR A 169 3.22 19.56 10.70
CA TYR A 169 1.85 20.11 10.69
C TYR A 169 1.35 20.48 12.09
N THR A 170 1.70 19.75 13.14
CA THR A 170 1.27 20.04 14.52
C THR A 170 1.92 21.30 15.10
N HIS A 171 3.11 21.65 14.65
CA HIS A 171 3.80 22.88 15.08
C HIS A 171 3.30 24.17 14.40
N LEU A 172 2.56 24.08 13.29
CA LEU A 172 2.02 25.24 12.57
C LEU A 172 0.61 25.66 13.04
N THR A 173 0.00 24.94 13.99
CA THR A 173 -1.37 25.19 14.46
C THR A 173 -1.45 25.61 15.94
N LEU A 174 -0.42 26.24 16.50
CA LEU A 174 -0.58 26.93 17.78
C LEU A 174 -1.31 28.26 17.56
N PRO A 175 -2.54 28.44 18.10
CA PRO A 175 -3.19 29.74 18.06
C PRO A 175 -2.43 30.70 18.96
N THR A 176 -1.81 31.72 18.37
CA THR A 176 -1.45 32.91 19.10
C THR A 176 -2.73 33.59 19.52
N THR A 177 -3.15 33.40 20.77
CA THR A 177 -4.16 34.26 21.39
C THR A 177 -3.53 35.62 21.61
N PRO A 178 -4.02 36.70 20.99
CA PRO A 178 -3.63 38.05 21.40
C PRO A 178 -4.35 38.37 22.70
N TYR A 179 -3.60 38.83 23.65
CA TYR A 179 -4.14 39.54 24.82
C TYR A 179 -4.74 40.87 24.42
#